data_743439851a6b0fde324fd9a83ff6260d
#
_entry.id   743439851a6b0fde324fd9a83ff6260d
#
_cell.length_a   1.000
_cell.length_b   1.000
_cell.length_c   1.000
_cell.angle_alpha   90.00
_cell.angle_beta   90.00
_cell.angle_gamma   90.00
#
_symmetry.space_group_name_H-M   'P 1'
#
loop_
_entity.id
_entity.type
_entity.pdbx_description
1 polymer ?
#
loop_
_entity_poly.entity_id
_entity_poly.type
_entity_poly.pdbx_seq_one_letter_code
_entity_poly.pdbx_strand_id
1 'polypeptide(L)'
;MNIFKLPDLGEGLQEAEIVEWHVKSGEDIRADQPLLSVETAKAIVDIPSPQSGRIAKLFGQPGDIVHLGAPLVAFEGAGDEADAGTVVGHMEVGQHVVQEALGGGMGAGVGVIKAIPAARALARKLDVDLAMVTPSGPEGVITAADVQRVAKILAELGPPEVLRGVRRAMAQNMARAQSEVAAATVIDDADIHAWPPHTDVTIRLIRALVAGCRAEPGLNTWFDGHAGRRHVLEKIDLGIAVDLPDGLFVPVLRNVALRDPADLRGGLDRMRADIRARRIPPEELRGNTITLSNFGMIAGKYAAPVVVPPTVAILGAGRIHEQVVAAAGIPAVHRILPLSLTFDHRVVTGGEAARFLAATIADLQMA
;
A
#
# COMPACT_ATOMS: atom_id res chain seq x y z
N MET A 1 9.65 -36.37 9.92
CA MET A 1 10.22 -35.23 9.18
C MET A 1 9.77 -33.95 9.86
N ASN A 2 10.71 -33.18 10.37
CA ASN A 2 10.39 -31.91 10.98
C ASN A 2 10.30 -30.85 9.87
N ILE A 3 9.15 -30.14 9.76
CA ILE A 3 8.92 -29.16 8.71
C ILE A 3 9.03 -27.77 9.31
N PHE A 4 10.01 -27.00 8.87
CA PHE A 4 10.13 -25.59 9.16
C PHE A 4 9.24 -24.78 8.23
N LYS A 5 8.45 -23.89 8.81
CA LYS A 5 7.49 -23.04 8.11
C LYS A 5 7.96 -21.60 8.13
N LEU A 6 7.48 -20.78 7.18
CA LEU A 6 7.76 -19.34 7.17
C LEU A 6 7.29 -18.72 8.50
N PRO A 7 8.23 -18.23 9.32
CA PRO A 7 7.88 -17.58 10.59
C PRO A 7 7.28 -16.20 10.34
N ASP A 8 6.62 -15.64 11.36
CA ASP A 8 6.24 -14.23 11.34
C ASP A 8 7.52 -13.38 11.44
N LEU A 9 7.80 -12.63 10.40
CA LEU A 9 8.97 -11.75 10.30
C LEU A 9 8.76 -10.43 11.08
N GLY A 10 7.73 -10.35 11.91
CA GLY A 10 7.45 -9.20 12.78
C GLY A 10 6.85 -7.99 12.06
N GLU A 11 6.49 -8.13 10.80
CA GLU A 11 6.09 -7.01 9.95
C GLU A 11 4.58 -6.97 9.63
N GLY A 12 3.80 -7.92 10.14
CA GLY A 12 2.38 -8.08 9.79
C GLY A 12 2.17 -8.44 8.32
N LEU A 13 3.22 -8.96 7.67
CA LEU A 13 3.21 -9.41 6.28
C LEU A 13 2.68 -10.83 6.23
N GLN A 14 1.74 -11.08 5.32
CA GLN A 14 1.13 -12.40 5.15
C GLN A 14 1.87 -13.30 4.17
N GLU A 15 2.82 -12.72 3.42
CA GLU A 15 3.57 -13.43 2.38
C GLU A 15 4.96 -12.81 2.16
N ALA A 16 5.90 -13.61 1.61
CA ALA A 16 7.22 -13.20 1.17
C ALA A 16 7.59 -13.95 -0.12
N GLU A 17 8.46 -13.37 -0.96
CA GLU A 17 9.00 -14.01 -2.15
C GLU A 17 10.37 -14.64 -1.85
N ILE A 18 10.60 -15.90 -2.24
CA ILE A 18 11.91 -16.54 -2.10
C ILE A 18 12.88 -15.87 -3.09
N VAL A 19 13.93 -15.22 -2.60
CA VAL A 19 14.97 -14.62 -3.43
C VAL A 19 16.05 -15.64 -3.75
N GLU A 20 16.61 -16.29 -2.73
CA GLU A 20 17.71 -17.22 -2.87
C GLU A 20 17.72 -18.23 -1.73
N TRP A 21 18.04 -19.48 -2.08
CA TRP A 21 18.35 -20.55 -1.14
C TRP A 21 19.87 -20.60 -0.90
N HIS A 22 20.28 -20.47 0.36
CA HIS A 22 21.70 -20.61 0.76
C HIS A 22 22.13 -22.06 0.97
N VAL A 23 21.20 -23.02 0.82
CA VAL A 23 21.38 -24.46 1.03
C VAL A 23 20.73 -25.27 -0.07
N LYS A 24 21.17 -26.52 -0.19
CA LYS A 24 20.61 -27.50 -1.16
C LYS A 24 19.99 -28.69 -0.43
N SER A 25 19.07 -29.40 -1.10
CA SER A 25 18.57 -30.67 -0.61
C SER A 25 19.71 -31.70 -0.47
N GLY A 26 19.77 -32.34 0.67
CA GLY A 26 20.85 -33.30 1.06
C GLY A 26 22.05 -32.66 1.76
N GLU A 27 22.07 -31.34 1.95
CA GLU A 27 23.13 -30.59 2.65
C GLU A 27 22.88 -30.56 4.17
N ASP A 28 23.96 -30.53 4.95
CA ASP A 28 23.90 -30.36 6.40
C ASP A 28 23.98 -28.87 6.75
N ILE A 29 23.06 -28.40 7.60
CA ILE A 29 23.02 -27.02 8.09
C ILE A 29 23.10 -26.99 9.61
N ARG A 30 23.67 -25.93 10.17
CA ARG A 30 23.68 -25.66 11.61
C ARG A 30 22.58 -24.68 12.00
N ALA A 31 22.10 -24.76 13.24
CA ALA A 31 21.22 -23.75 13.80
C ALA A 31 21.85 -22.35 13.64
N ASP A 32 21.00 -21.35 13.38
CA ASP A 32 21.35 -19.94 13.15
C ASP A 32 22.17 -19.66 11.87
N GLN A 33 22.48 -20.68 11.05
CA GLN A 33 23.11 -20.48 9.73
C GLN A 33 22.05 -19.96 8.74
N PRO A 34 22.41 -19.03 7.83
CA PRO A 34 21.47 -18.56 6.80
C PRO A 34 20.90 -19.71 5.97
N LEU A 35 19.58 -19.82 5.91
CA LEU A 35 18.84 -20.87 5.21
C LEU A 35 18.36 -20.40 3.85
N LEU A 36 17.69 -19.25 3.82
CA LEU A 36 17.22 -18.61 2.60
C LEU A 36 17.07 -17.10 2.82
N SER A 37 17.13 -16.34 1.72
CA SER A 37 16.75 -14.92 1.69
C SER A 37 15.34 -14.81 1.09
N VAL A 38 14.49 -14.04 1.74
CA VAL A 38 13.15 -13.71 1.24
C VAL A 38 13.00 -12.20 1.05
N GLU A 39 12.35 -11.80 -0.04
CA GLU A 39 11.97 -10.42 -0.27
C GLU A 39 10.57 -10.18 0.29
N THR A 40 10.48 -9.22 1.18
CA THR A 40 9.22 -8.70 1.69
C THR A 40 8.88 -7.39 0.96
N ALA A 41 7.69 -6.85 1.20
CA ALA A 41 7.30 -5.55 0.67
C ALA A 41 8.23 -4.39 1.09
N LYS A 42 9.16 -4.62 2.04
CA LYS A 42 9.98 -3.57 2.67
C LYS A 42 11.48 -3.80 2.57
N ALA A 43 11.91 -5.03 2.66
CA ALA A 43 13.34 -5.39 2.67
C ALA A 43 13.55 -6.86 2.28
N ILE A 44 14.79 -7.19 1.92
CA ILE A 44 15.25 -8.57 1.84
C ILE A 44 15.69 -8.97 3.25
N VAL A 45 15.16 -10.10 3.74
CA VAL A 45 15.43 -10.63 5.07
C VAL A 45 16.01 -12.03 4.94
N ASP A 46 17.12 -12.27 5.62
CA ASP A 46 17.70 -13.61 5.71
C ASP A 46 17.03 -14.39 6.84
N ILE A 47 16.50 -15.56 6.53
CA ILE A 47 15.89 -16.46 7.50
C ILE A 47 16.94 -17.50 7.92
N PRO A 48 17.35 -17.51 9.21
CA PRO A 48 18.26 -18.50 9.73
C PRO A 48 17.59 -19.87 9.91
N SER A 49 18.38 -20.93 9.93
CA SER A 49 17.88 -22.27 10.25
C SER A 49 17.50 -22.36 11.74
N PRO A 50 16.31 -22.87 12.09
CA PRO A 50 15.88 -23.02 13.48
C PRO A 50 16.60 -24.15 14.22
N GLN A 51 17.24 -25.05 13.51
CA GLN A 51 17.92 -26.23 14.07
C GLN A 51 19.06 -26.71 13.18
N SER A 52 19.96 -27.49 13.75
CA SER A 52 20.96 -28.23 12.99
C SER A 52 20.35 -29.54 12.46
N GLY A 53 20.72 -29.92 11.24
CA GLY A 53 20.25 -31.16 10.63
C GLY A 53 20.50 -31.21 9.14
N ARG A 54 20.17 -32.36 8.53
CA ARG A 54 20.27 -32.55 7.07
C ARG A 54 18.97 -32.15 6.41
N ILE A 55 19.05 -31.42 5.31
CA ILE A 55 17.90 -30.96 4.55
C ILE A 55 17.36 -32.07 3.67
N ALA A 56 16.15 -32.54 3.97
CA ALA A 56 15.48 -33.54 3.19
C ALA A 56 14.86 -32.98 1.92
N LYS A 57 14.19 -31.82 2.05
CA LYS A 57 13.45 -31.21 0.93
C LYS A 57 13.31 -29.69 1.14
N LEU A 58 13.44 -28.93 0.04
CA LEU A 58 13.08 -27.52 -0.06
C LEU A 58 11.68 -27.40 -0.68
N PHE A 59 10.86 -26.47 -0.17
CA PHE A 59 9.53 -26.19 -0.68
C PHE A 59 9.56 -24.79 -1.33
N GLY A 60 9.40 -24.76 -2.65
CA GLY A 60 9.47 -23.55 -3.45
C GLY A 60 10.84 -23.31 -4.10
N GLN A 61 10.82 -22.51 -5.15
CA GLN A 61 11.99 -22.07 -5.92
C GLN A 61 12.19 -20.57 -5.80
N PRO A 62 13.38 -20.02 -6.10
CA PRO A 62 13.55 -18.57 -6.21
C PRO A 62 12.52 -17.97 -7.16
N GLY A 63 11.82 -16.93 -6.69
CA GLY A 63 10.69 -16.30 -7.36
C GLY A 63 9.31 -16.79 -6.92
N ASP A 64 9.22 -17.84 -6.09
CA ASP A 64 7.94 -18.30 -5.54
C ASP A 64 7.51 -17.46 -4.34
N ILE A 65 6.20 -17.19 -4.27
CA ILE A 65 5.58 -16.49 -3.15
C ILE A 65 5.14 -17.50 -2.11
N VAL A 66 5.59 -17.32 -0.88
CA VAL A 66 5.28 -18.17 0.28
C VAL A 66 4.47 -17.40 1.29
N HIS A 67 3.36 -17.96 1.74
CA HIS A 67 2.53 -17.35 2.80
C HIS A 67 3.06 -17.68 4.18
N LEU A 68 2.74 -16.82 5.16
CA LEU A 68 3.04 -17.06 6.57
C LEU A 68 2.54 -18.44 7.00
N GLY A 69 3.41 -19.23 7.64
CA GLY A 69 3.10 -20.59 8.06
C GLY A 69 3.17 -21.66 6.96
N ALA A 70 3.47 -21.30 5.70
CA ALA A 70 3.70 -22.27 4.64
C ALA A 70 5.03 -23.01 4.85
N PRO A 71 5.12 -24.28 4.42
CA PRO A 71 6.33 -25.08 4.56
C PRO A 71 7.48 -24.50 3.71
N LEU A 72 8.67 -24.36 4.31
CA LEU A 72 9.90 -23.93 3.64
C LEU A 72 10.88 -25.09 3.47
N VAL A 73 11.18 -25.80 4.56
CA VAL A 73 12.18 -26.87 4.57
C VAL A 73 11.70 -28.07 5.38
N ALA A 74 11.99 -29.28 4.91
CA ALA A 74 11.89 -30.49 5.69
C ALA A 74 13.31 -30.97 6.06
N PHE A 75 13.54 -31.28 7.36
CA PHE A 75 14.78 -31.83 7.87
C PHE A 75 14.72 -33.36 7.94
N GLU A 76 15.83 -34.04 7.62
CA GLU A 76 16.01 -35.46 7.93
C GLU A 76 16.30 -35.58 9.44
N GLY A 77 15.55 -36.39 10.16
CA GLY A 77 15.81 -36.65 11.57
C GLY A 77 14.69 -37.47 12.22
N ALA A 78 15.08 -38.49 12.92
CA ALA A 78 14.22 -39.23 13.83
C ALA A 78 13.94 -38.40 15.06
N GLY A 79 12.67 -38.20 15.37
CA GLY A 79 12.23 -37.53 16.60
C GLY A 79 10.74 -37.36 16.57
N ASP A 80 10.00 -38.47 16.78
CA ASP A 80 8.68 -38.41 17.38
C ASP A 80 8.85 -37.84 18.82
N GLU A 81 8.52 -36.58 19.03
CA GLU A 81 7.94 -36.16 20.28
C GLU A 81 6.58 -35.62 19.96
N ALA A 82 5.62 -36.53 20.11
CA ALA A 82 4.22 -36.22 20.14
C ALA A 82 3.94 -35.31 21.34
N ASP A 83 3.59 -34.09 21.09
CA ASP A 83 2.84 -33.31 22.08
C ASP A 83 1.42 -33.89 22.13
N ALA A 84 1.19 -34.67 23.19
CA ALA A 84 -0.10 -35.29 23.50
C ALA A 84 -0.99 -34.23 24.16
N GLY A 85 -1.90 -33.64 23.39
CA GLY A 85 -2.87 -32.74 23.99
C GLY A 85 -3.92 -32.21 23.02
N THR A 86 -4.89 -33.03 22.75
CA THR A 86 -6.34 -32.80 22.66
C THR A 86 -6.94 -33.45 21.39
N VAL A 87 -7.65 -34.53 21.67
CA VAL A 87 -8.53 -35.24 20.71
C VAL A 87 -9.71 -34.33 20.36
N VAL A 88 -9.81 -33.92 19.10
CA VAL A 88 -11.10 -33.57 18.47
C VAL A 88 -11.09 -34.15 17.05
N GLY A 89 -12.04 -35.03 16.85
CA GLY A 89 -12.56 -35.77 15.75
C GLY A 89 -12.09 -35.46 14.32
N HIS A 90 -11.77 -36.54 13.61
CA HIS A 90 -11.82 -36.63 12.15
C HIS A 90 -13.20 -36.18 11.64
N MET A 91 -13.23 -35.10 10.88
CA MET A 91 -14.39 -34.86 10.00
C MET A 91 -13.97 -35.26 8.57
N GLU A 92 -14.68 -36.23 8.06
CA GLU A 92 -14.66 -36.63 6.65
C GLU A 92 -15.07 -35.44 5.78
N VAL A 93 -14.32 -35.20 4.69
CA VAL A 93 -14.66 -34.23 3.67
C VAL A 93 -15.92 -34.73 2.94
N GLY A 94 -17.07 -34.39 3.47
CA GLY A 94 -18.35 -34.55 2.79
C GLY A 94 -18.52 -33.44 1.75
N GLN A 95 -18.73 -33.86 0.50
CA GLN A 95 -19.23 -33.00 -0.56
C GLN A 95 -20.65 -32.49 -0.18
N HIS A 96 -20.72 -31.33 0.40
CA HIS A 96 -22.02 -30.62 0.52
C HIS A 96 -21.93 -29.31 -0.28
N VAL A 97 -22.70 -29.33 -1.36
CA VAL A 97 -23.16 -28.12 -2.06
C VAL A 97 -23.96 -27.31 -1.04
N VAL A 98 -23.39 -26.23 -0.52
CA VAL A 98 -24.12 -25.25 0.27
C VAL A 98 -24.78 -24.29 -0.70
N GLN A 99 -26.07 -24.42 -0.79
CA GLN A 99 -26.99 -23.50 -1.42
C GLN A 99 -27.22 -22.37 -0.39
N GLU A 100 -26.48 -21.26 -0.49
CA GLU A 100 -26.76 -20.11 0.34
C GLU A 100 -27.93 -19.30 -0.22
N ALA A 101 -28.94 -19.22 0.62
CA ALA A 101 -30.16 -18.46 0.41
C ALA A 101 -29.88 -16.94 0.52
N LEU A 102 -30.63 -16.22 -0.30
CA LEU A 102 -30.85 -14.78 -0.33
C LEU A 102 -30.96 -14.14 1.06
N GLY A 103 -30.08 -13.24 1.38
CA GLY A 103 -30.23 -12.25 2.43
C GLY A 103 -29.67 -10.92 1.95
N GLY A 104 -30.54 -9.95 1.73
CA GLY A 104 -30.18 -8.65 1.19
C GLY A 104 -29.37 -7.80 2.15
N GLY A 105 -28.35 -7.14 1.60
CA GLY A 105 -27.59 -6.07 2.22
C GLY A 105 -26.89 -5.30 1.12
N MET A 106 -27.30 -4.05 0.91
CA MET A 106 -26.72 -3.12 -0.06
C MET A 106 -25.27 -2.78 0.34
N GLY A 107 -24.32 -3.45 -0.29
CA GLY A 107 -22.92 -3.05 -0.39
C GLY A 107 -22.56 -3.16 -1.86
N ALA A 108 -21.87 -2.18 -2.44
CA ALA A 108 -21.41 -2.17 -3.83
C ALA A 108 -20.52 -3.41 -4.06
N GLY A 109 -21.15 -4.53 -4.43
CA GLY A 109 -20.53 -5.82 -4.59
C GLY A 109 -19.74 -5.89 -5.88
N VAL A 110 -18.59 -6.49 -5.80
CA VAL A 110 -17.98 -7.21 -6.93
C VAL A 110 -19.08 -8.14 -7.46
N GLY A 111 -19.68 -7.78 -8.60
CA GLY A 111 -20.84 -8.48 -9.16
C GLY A 111 -20.48 -9.96 -9.30
N VAL A 112 -21.38 -10.84 -8.83
CA VAL A 112 -21.22 -12.28 -9.00
C VAL A 112 -21.00 -12.56 -10.50
N ILE A 113 -19.78 -12.98 -10.86
CA ILE A 113 -19.44 -13.28 -12.25
C ILE A 113 -20.28 -14.46 -12.71
N LYS A 114 -21.28 -14.14 -13.57
CA LYS A 114 -22.15 -15.14 -14.17
C LYS A 114 -21.41 -15.84 -15.30
N ALA A 115 -21.03 -17.09 -15.12
CA ALA A 115 -20.38 -17.88 -16.15
C ALA A 115 -20.95 -19.31 -16.14
N ILE A 116 -21.15 -19.89 -17.33
CA ILE A 116 -21.56 -21.30 -17.46
C ILE A 116 -20.46 -22.22 -16.94
N PRO A 117 -20.78 -23.44 -16.46
CA PRO A 117 -19.76 -24.39 -15.96
C PRO A 117 -18.65 -24.68 -16.95
N ALA A 118 -18.97 -24.82 -18.25
CA ALA A 118 -18.00 -25.03 -19.31
C ALA A 118 -17.02 -23.85 -19.47
N ALA A 119 -17.50 -22.59 -19.33
CA ALA A 119 -16.64 -21.40 -19.38
C ALA A 119 -15.69 -21.36 -18.17
N ARG A 120 -16.16 -21.70 -16.95
CA ARG A 120 -15.33 -21.79 -15.75
C ARG A 120 -14.24 -22.86 -15.86
N ALA A 121 -14.59 -24.04 -16.41
CA ALA A 121 -13.63 -25.11 -16.63
C ALA A 121 -12.57 -24.72 -17.66
N LEU A 122 -12.99 -24.06 -18.76
CA LEU A 122 -12.10 -23.60 -19.81
C LEU A 122 -11.18 -22.47 -19.33
N ALA A 123 -11.73 -21.51 -18.56
CA ALA A 123 -10.96 -20.41 -17.99
C ALA A 123 -9.82 -20.93 -17.08
N ARG A 124 -10.12 -21.91 -16.22
CA ARG A 124 -9.09 -22.61 -15.41
C ARG A 124 -8.03 -23.33 -16.25
N LYS A 125 -8.46 -24.00 -17.34
CA LYS A 125 -7.53 -24.72 -18.24
C LYS A 125 -6.60 -23.78 -19.00
N LEU A 126 -7.09 -22.60 -19.37
CA LEU A 126 -6.34 -21.61 -20.17
C LEU A 126 -5.73 -20.49 -19.32
N ASP A 127 -5.83 -20.58 -18.00
CA ASP A 127 -5.35 -19.57 -17.03
C ASP A 127 -5.90 -18.15 -17.32
N VAL A 128 -7.21 -18.08 -17.61
CA VAL A 128 -7.91 -16.83 -17.91
C VAL A 128 -8.75 -16.40 -16.71
N ASP A 129 -8.50 -15.21 -16.18
CA ASP A 129 -9.35 -14.60 -15.17
C ASP A 129 -10.71 -14.20 -15.77
N LEU A 130 -11.78 -14.76 -15.20
CA LEU A 130 -13.16 -14.45 -15.65
C LEU A 130 -13.54 -12.98 -15.44
N ALA A 131 -12.87 -12.26 -14.55
CA ALA A 131 -13.08 -10.83 -14.36
C ALA A 131 -12.65 -10.00 -15.59
N MET A 132 -11.71 -10.52 -16.40
CA MET A 132 -11.25 -9.90 -17.65
C MET A 132 -12.15 -10.22 -18.85
N VAL A 133 -13.13 -11.12 -18.68
CA VAL A 133 -13.95 -11.61 -19.79
C VAL A 133 -15.22 -10.80 -19.89
N THR A 134 -15.40 -10.09 -21.01
CA THR A 134 -16.65 -9.41 -21.33
C THR A 134 -17.70 -10.45 -21.74
N PRO A 135 -18.82 -10.57 -21.01
CA PRO A 135 -19.86 -11.55 -21.31
C PRO A 135 -20.62 -11.22 -22.62
N SER A 136 -20.86 -12.25 -23.44
CA SER A 136 -21.69 -12.12 -24.66
C SER A 136 -22.97 -12.94 -24.61
N GLY A 137 -23.15 -13.76 -23.60
CA GLY A 137 -24.35 -14.58 -23.42
C GLY A 137 -25.55 -13.80 -22.87
N PRO A 138 -26.75 -14.38 -22.93
CA PRO A 138 -27.97 -13.80 -22.36
C PRO A 138 -27.78 -13.42 -20.89
N GLU A 139 -28.42 -12.34 -20.45
CA GLU A 139 -28.35 -11.83 -19.08
C GLU A 139 -26.93 -11.56 -18.53
N GLY A 140 -25.95 -11.31 -19.42
CA GLY A 140 -24.58 -11.05 -19.00
C GLY A 140 -23.81 -12.31 -18.57
N VAL A 141 -24.14 -13.47 -19.09
CA VAL A 141 -23.45 -14.73 -18.78
C VAL A 141 -22.22 -14.91 -19.68
N ILE A 142 -21.08 -15.24 -19.08
CA ILE A 142 -19.85 -15.56 -19.81
C ILE A 142 -19.96 -16.95 -20.44
N THR A 143 -19.72 -17.03 -21.74
CA THR A 143 -19.69 -18.26 -22.53
C THR A 143 -18.26 -18.80 -22.73
N ALA A 144 -18.15 -20.05 -23.18
CA ALA A 144 -16.83 -20.63 -23.52
C ALA A 144 -16.17 -19.87 -24.69
N ALA A 145 -16.93 -19.32 -25.65
CA ALA A 145 -16.41 -18.53 -26.75
C ALA A 145 -15.77 -17.21 -26.28
N ASP A 146 -16.32 -16.59 -25.23
CA ASP A 146 -15.77 -15.38 -24.64
C ASP A 146 -14.42 -15.64 -24.00
N VAL A 147 -14.30 -16.74 -23.25
CA VAL A 147 -13.03 -17.18 -22.66
C VAL A 147 -11.99 -17.47 -23.73
N GLN A 148 -12.34 -18.18 -24.82
CA GLN A 148 -11.44 -18.45 -25.93
C GLN A 148 -10.95 -17.17 -26.61
N ARG A 149 -11.85 -16.17 -26.79
CA ARG A 149 -11.51 -14.89 -27.36
C ARG A 149 -10.45 -14.16 -26.52
N VAL A 150 -10.64 -14.11 -25.21
CA VAL A 150 -9.68 -13.49 -24.27
C VAL A 150 -8.37 -14.27 -24.25
N ALA A 151 -8.42 -15.61 -24.18
CA ALA A 151 -7.23 -16.46 -24.23
C ALA A 151 -6.38 -16.21 -25.47
N LYS A 152 -7.02 -16.03 -26.65
CA LYS A 152 -6.32 -15.72 -27.89
C LYS A 152 -5.64 -14.35 -27.81
N ILE A 153 -6.32 -13.33 -27.30
CA ILE A 153 -5.75 -11.97 -27.09
C ILE A 153 -4.54 -12.05 -26.15
N LEU A 154 -4.67 -12.76 -25.01
CA LEU A 154 -3.58 -12.90 -24.04
C LEU A 154 -2.37 -13.64 -24.64
N ALA A 155 -2.59 -14.65 -25.48
CA ALA A 155 -1.52 -15.35 -26.17
C ALA A 155 -0.77 -14.45 -27.18
N GLU A 156 -1.45 -13.50 -27.81
CA GLU A 156 -0.86 -12.51 -28.71
C GLU A 156 -0.06 -11.42 -27.97
N LEU A 157 -0.43 -11.12 -26.69
CA LEU A 157 0.26 -10.10 -25.88
C LEU A 157 1.58 -10.60 -25.26
N GLY A 158 1.82 -11.90 -25.28
CA GLY A 158 2.98 -12.52 -24.60
C GLY A 158 2.77 -12.73 -23.11
N PRO A 159 3.79 -13.21 -22.38
CA PRO A 159 3.67 -13.49 -20.96
C PRO A 159 3.44 -12.21 -20.13
N PRO A 160 2.54 -12.24 -19.14
CA PRO A 160 2.28 -11.09 -18.29
C PRO A 160 3.50 -10.77 -17.41
N GLU A 161 3.73 -9.47 -17.17
CA GLU A 161 4.67 -9.02 -16.14
C GLU A 161 4.04 -9.23 -14.76
N VAL A 162 4.65 -10.06 -13.93
CA VAL A 162 4.20 -10.28 -12.54
C VAL A 162 4.72 -9.16 -11.67
N LEU A 163 3.82 -8.43 -11.02
CA LEU A 163 4.21 -7.42 -10.03
C LEU A 163 4.85 -8.10 -8.81
N ARG A 164 6.05 -7.65 -8.42
CA ARG A 164 6.81 -8.17 -7.29
C ARG A 164 7.20 -7.06 -6.31
N GLY A 165 7.62 -7.46 -5.10
CA GLY A 165 8.15 -6.55 -4.09
C GLY A 165 7.26 -5.32 -3.84
N VAL A 166 7.87 -4.15 -3.88
CA VAL A 166 7.21 -2.85 -3.59
C VAL A 166 6.00 -2.58 -4.48
N ARG A 167 6.07 -2.89 -5.80
CA ARG A 167 4.93 -2.68 -6.72
C ARG A 167 3.73 -3.56 -6.39
N ARG A 168 3.98 -4.81 -5.97
CA ARG A 168 2.92 -5.71 -5.52
C ARG A 168 2.27 -5.20 -4.23
N ALA A 169 3.08 -4.81 -3.24
CA ALA A 169 2.57 -4.23 -2.00
C ALA A 169 1.77 -2.94 -2.26
N MET A 170 2.24 -2.09 -3.17
CA MET A 170 1.50 -0.90 -3.59
C MET A 170 0.13 -1.28 -4.17
N ALA A 171 0.06 -2.27 -5.07
CA ALA A 171 -1.21 -2.71 -5.66
C ALA A 171 -2.20 -3.21 -4.59
N GLN A 172 -1.73 -4.00 -3.63
CA GLN A 172 -2.54 -4.49 -2.51
C GLN A 172 -3.03 -3.34 -1.61
N ASN A 173 -2.14 -2.41 -1.26
CA ASN A 173 -2.50 -1.24 -0.43
C ASN A 173 -3.51 -0.33 -1.15
N MET A 174 -3.38 -0.13 -2.46
CA MET A 174 -4.33 0.68 -3.24
C MET A 174 -5.68 0.00 -3.38
N ALA A 175 -5.71 -1.33 -3.59
CA ALA A 175 -6.96 -2.09 -3.62
C ALA A 175 -7.69 -2.03 -2.27
N ARG A 176 -6.95 -2.17 -1.16
CA ARG A 176 -7.48 -2.02 0.18
C ARG A 176 -8.01 -0.60 0.41
N ALA A 177 -7.25 0.43 0.08
CA ALA A 177 -7.67 1.82 0.21
C ALA A 177 -8.96 2.10 -0.56
N GLN A 178 -9.07 1.61 -1.79
CA GLN A 178 -10.28 1.76 -2.62
C GLN A 178 -11.52 1.10 -2.00
N SER A 179 -11.36 -0.01 -1.28
CA SER A 179 -12.48 -0.72 -0.64
C SER A 179 -12.87 -0.15 0.73
N GLU A 180 -11.92 0.46 1.45
CA GLU A 180 -12.11 0.90 2.83
C GLU A 180 -12.34 2.41 2.99
N VAL A 181 -12.08 3.24 1.98
CA VAL A 181 -12.12 4.71 2.10
C VAL A 181 -13.22 5.31 1.24
N ALA A 182 -14.08 6.15 1.83
CA ALA A 182 -15.01 7.00 1.09
C ALA A 182 -14.29 8.31 0.73
N ALA A 183 -13.48 8.28 -0.33
CA ALA A 183 -12.63 9.40 -0.70
C ALA A 183 -13.45 10.60 -1.23
N ALA A 184 -13.16 11.79 -0.69
CA ALA A 184 -13.59 13.07 -1.24
C ALA A 184 -12.39 14.01 -1.33
N THR A 185 -12.40 14.94 -2.29
CA THR A 185 -11.28 15.87 -2.52
C THR A 185 -11.79 17.31 -2.59
N VAL A 186 -11.12 18.20 -1.87
CA VAL A 186 -11.25 19.65 -2.01
C VAL A 186 -9.97 20.22 -2.59
N ILE A 187 -10.09 21.20 -3.46
CA ILE A 187 -8.97 21.75 -4.24
C ILE A 187 -9.02 23.25 -4.16
N ASP A 188 -7.86 23.90 -3.95
CA ASP A 188 -7.74 25.35 -3.99
C ASP A 188 -6.29 25.77 -4.28
N ASP A 189 -6.08 27.04 -4.58
CA ASP A 189 -4.80 27.60 -4.99
C ASP A 189 -4.22 28.51 -3.91
N ALA A 190 -2.94 28.34 -3.59
CA ALA A 190 -2.20 29.26 -2.74
C ALA A 190 -1.40 30.25 -3.58
N ASP A 191 -1.63 31.55 -3.38
CA ASP A 191 -0.80 32.59 -3.96
C ASP A 191 0.51 32.73 -3.17
N ILE A 192 1.61 32.28 -3.78
CA ILE A 192 2.94 32.29 -3.17
C ILE A 192 3.87 33.34 -3.80
N HIS A 193 3.29 34.36 -4.43
CA HIS A 193 4.06 35.39 -5.11
C HIS A 193 5.02 36.16 -4.18
N ALA A 194 4.63 36.33 -2.92
CA ALA A 194 5.42 36.96 -1.89
C ALA A 194 6.64 36.17 -1.40
N TRP A 195 6.77 34.89 -1.77
CA TRP A 195 7.91 34.11 -1.30
C TRP A 195 9.25 34.61 -1.85
N PRO A 196 10.28 34.72 -0.99
CA PRO A 196 11.62 35.02 -1.44
C PRO A 196 12.13 34.03 -2.51
N PRO A 197 13.06 34.46 -3.39
CA PRO A 197 13.76 33.53 -4.28
C PRO A 197 14.42 32.39 -3.48
N HIS A 198 14.42 31.19 -4.07
CA HIS A 198 15.03 29.99 -3.47
C HIS A 198 14.38 29.49 -2.17
N THR A 199 13.14 29.92 -1.86
CA THR A 199 12.36 29.36 -0.75
C THR A 199 12.22 27.84 -0.90
N ASP A 200 12.48 27.10 0.17
CA ASP A 200 12.32 25.65 0.22
C ASP A 200 10.83 25.28 0.26
N VAL A 201 10.31 24.91 -0.91
CA VAL A 201 8.89 24.58 -1.10
C VAL A 201 8.44 23.45 -0.17
N THR A 202 9.28 22.39 -0.02
CA THR A 202 8.91 21.24 0.80
C THR A 202 8.81 21.60 2.27
N ILE A 203 9.75 22.38 2.79
CA ILE A 203 9.72 22.83 4.19
C ILE A 203 8.53 23.78 4.43
N ARG A 204 8.22 24.68 3.48
CA ARG A 204 7.03 25.54 3.58
C ARG A 204 5.74 24.72 3.58
N LEU A 205 5.62 23.71 2.71
CA LEU A 205 4.47 22.80 2.70
C LEU A 205 4.31 22.05 4.02
N ILE A 206 5.41 21.55 4.62
CA ILE A 206 5.37 20.87 5.92
C ILE A 206 4.85 21.82 7.01
N ARG A 207 5.36 23.04 7.07
CA ARG A 207 4.90 24.05 8.06
C ARG A 207 3.44 24.42 7.87
N ALA A 208 3.01 24.65 6.64
CA ALA A 208 1.63 24.97 6.32
C ALA A 208 0.67 23.81 6.64
N LEU A 209 1.09 22.56 6.38
CA LEU A 209 0.32 21.38 6.78
C LEU A 209 0.17 21.31 8.32
N VAL A 210 1.22 21.64 9.07
CA VAL A 210 1.14 21.74 10.54
C VAL A 210 0.13 22.81 10.97
N ALA A 211 0.07 23.96 10.29
CA ALA A 211 -0.94 24.98 10.56
C ALA A 211 -2.36 24.46 10.28
N GLY A 212 -2.55 23.75 9.17
CA GLY A 212 -3.81 23.05 8.87
C GLY A 212 -4.22 22.04 9.95
N CYS A 213 -3.30 21.18 10.40
CA CYS A 213 -3.57 20.21 11.47
C CYS A 213 -3.91 20.86 12.82
N ARG A 214 -3.34 22.03 13.11
CA ARG A 214 -3.68 22.80 14.31
C ARG A 214 -5.06 23.43 14.22
N ALA A 215 -5.45 23.91 13.05
CA ALA A 215 -6.78 24.48 12.82
C ALA A 215 -7.89 23.41 12.84
N GLU A 216 -7.62 22.24 12.25
CA GLU A 216 -8.56 21.12 12.15
C GLU A 216 -7.88 19.81 12.53
N PRO A 217 -7.75 19.50 13.82
CA PRO A 217 -7.07 18.28 14.30
C PRO A 217 -7.72 16.99 13.81
N GLY A 218 -8.99 17.03 13.40
CA GLY A 218 -9.73 15.89 12.85
C GLY A 218 -9.09 15.28 11.60
N LEU A 219 -8.21 16.01 10.89
CA LEU A 219 -7.50 15.50 9.73
C LEU A 219 -6.17 14.82 10.08
N ASN A 220 -5.65 15.04 11.30
CA ASN A 220 -4.50 14.33 11.83
C ASN A 220 -4.95 13.16 12.73
N THR A 221 -5.60 12.16 12.13
CA THR A 221 -6.38 11.14 12.80
C THR A 221 -6.11 9.75 12.21
N TRP A 222 -6.13 8.74 13.05
CA TRP A 222 -6.29 7.35 12.63
C TRP A 222 -7.73 6.90 12.80
N PHE A 223 -8.24 6.20 11.80
CA PHE A 223 -9.58 5.65 11.80
C PHE A 223 -9.58 4.13 11.65
N ASP A 224 -10.18 3.46 12.61
CA ASP A 224 -10.52 2.04 12.54
C ASP A 224 -11.94 1.91 11.98
N GLY A 225 -12.04 1.62 10.69
CA GLY A 225 -13.33 1.47 10.00
C GLY A 225 -14.13 0.25 10.46
N HIS A 226 -13.49 -0.79 11.00
CA HIS A 226 -14.18 -1.98 11.51
C HIS A 226 -14.81 -1.72 12.87
N ALA A 227 -14.11 -1.04 13.77
CA ALA A 227 -14.62 -0.69 15.09
C ALA A 227 -15.41 0.62 15.12
N GLY A 228 -15.42 1.40 14.01
CA GLY A 228 -16.05 2.71 13.96
C GLY A 228 -15.42 3.73 14.92
N ARG A 229 -14.11 3.63 15.16
CA ARG A 229 -13.39 4.46 16.14
C ARG A 229 -12.34 5.34 15.47
N ARG A 230 -12.23 6.58 15.91
CA ARG A 230 -11.18 7.49 15.48
C ARG A 230 -10.29 7.90 16.64
N HIS A 231 -8.98 8.05 16.36
CA HIS A 231 -7.99 8.54 17.30
C HIS A 231 -7.39 9.83 16.75
N VAL A 232 -7.79 10.96 17.29
CA VAL A 232 -7.18 12.26 16.98
C VAL A 232 -5.81 12.31 17.64
N LEU A 233 -4.76 12.62 16.88
CA LEU A 233 -3.38 12.51 17.30
C LEU A 233 -2.79 13.92 17.51
N GLU A 234 -2.14 14.12 18.66
CA GLU A 234 -1.48 15.40 18.97
C GLU A 234 -0.16 15.57 18.19
N LYS A 235 0.59 14.46 18.04
CA LYS A 235 1.82 14.46 17.26
C LYS A 235 1.49 14.39 15.78
N ILE A 236 2.27 15.13 14.98
CA ILE A 236 2.17 15.07 13.53
C ILE A 236 3.38 14.31 13.00
N ASP A 237 3.16 13.04 12.69
CA ASP A 237 4.12 12.15 12.05
C ASP A 237 3.79 12.11 10.56
N LEU A 238 4.57 12.84 9.77
CA LEU A 238 4.23 13.14 8.38
C LEU A 238 4.81 12.11 7.42
N GLY A 239 3.94 11.38 6.72
CA GLY A 239 4.33 10.56 5.58
C GLY A 239 4.69 11.44 4.39
N ILE A 240 5.85 11.21 3.78
CA ILE A 240 6.29 11.92 2.57
C ILE A 240 6.30 10.96 1.40
N ALA A 241 5.46 11.19 0.39
CA ALA A 241 5.45 10.36 -0.80
C ALA A 241 6.74 10.58 -1.63
N VAL A 242 7.47 9.50 -1.89
CA VAL A 242 8.70 9.50 -2.69
C VAL A 242 8.55 8.46 -3.80
N ASP A 243 8.55 8.94 -5.04
CA ASP A 243 8.48 8.09 -6.24
C ASP A 243 9.89 7.63 -6.64
N LEU A 244 10.05 6.33 -6.85
CA LEU A 244 11.26 5.68 -7.34
C LEU A 244 10.92 4.70 -8.47
N PRO A 245 11.89 4.29 -9.32
CA PRO A 245 11.63 3.33 -10.39
C PRO A 245 10.98 2.03 -9.94
N ASP A 246 11.29 1.58 -8.72
CA ASP A 246 10.77 0.33 -8.13
C ASP A 246 9.37 0.48 -7.51
N GLY A 247 8.85 1.70 -7.36
CA GLY A 247 7.54 1.98 -6.79
C GLY A 247 7.50 3.17 -5.85
N LEU A 248 6.37 3.33 -5.16
CA LEU A 248 6.11 4.43 -4.25
C LEU A 248 6.48 4.05 -2.81
N PHE A 249 7.30 4.87 -2.17
CA PHE A 249 7.63 4.79 -0.74
C PHE A 249 7.01 5.97 0.00
N VAL A 250 6.59 5.73 1.25
CA VAL A 250 6.03 6.79 2.11
C VAL A 250 6.74 6.75 3.47
N PRO A 251 8.02 7.20 3.54
CA PRO A 251 8.73 7.32 4.80
C PRO A 251 8.09 8.38 5.70
N VAL A 252 8.33 8.26 7.01
CA VAL A 252 7.66 9.06 8.03
C VAL A 252 8.65 10.00 8.71
N LEU A 253 8.44 11.29 8.52
CA LEU A 253 9.16 12.33 9.25
C LEU A 253 8.46 12.59 10.58
N ARG A 254 9.09 12.18 11.68
CA ARG A 254 8.48 12.19 13.00
C ARG A 254 8.37 13.60 13.58
N ASN A 255 7.22 13.84 14.23
CA ASN A 255 6.97 15.02 15.09
C ASN A 255 7.32 16.36 14.42
N VAL A 256 6.88 16.56 13.18
CA VAL A 256 7.25 17.71 12.35
C VAL A 256 6.84 19.06 12.95
N ALA A 257 5.86 19.08 13.85
CA ALA A 257 5.35 20.29 14.50
C ALA A 257 6.34 20.93 15.49
N LEU A 258 7.30 20.15 16.03
CA LEU A 258 8.28 20.62 17.03
C LEU A 258 9.70 20.79 16.47
N ARG A 259 9.91 20.48 15.19
CA ARG A 259 11.23 20.52 14.56
C ARG A 259 11.44 21.85 13.83
N ASP A 260 12.66 22.35 13.88
CA ASP A 260 13.03 23.56 13.12
C ASP A 260 13.26 23.23 11.62
N PRO A 261 13.26 24.23 10.74
CA PRO A 261 13.41 24.03 9.29
C PRO A 261 14.72 23.32 8.88
N ALA A 262 15.84 23.57 9.57
CA ALA A 262 17.13 22.96 9.23
C ALA A 262 17.14 21.47 9.59
N ASP A 263 16.61 21.11 10.75
CA ASP A 263 16.45 19.72 11.19
C ASP A 263 15.46 18.95 10.30
N LEU A 264 14.33 19.58 9.92
CA LEU A 264 13.40 18.99 8.94
C LEU A 264 14.09 18.69 7.61
N ARG A 265 14.89 19.65 7.08
CA ARG A 265 15.64 19.47 5.84
C ARG A 265 16.64 18.34 5.96
N GLY A 266 17.45 18.32 7.02
CA GLY A 266 18.40 17.23 7.29
C GLY A 266 17.71 15.86 7.40
N GLY A 267 16.54 15.79 8.02
CA GLY A 267 15.71 14.58 8.09
C GLY A 267 15.27 14.10 6.71
N LEU A 268 14.72 14.99 5.88
CA LEU A 268 14.29 14.68 4.51
C LEU A 268 15.43 14.17 3.64
N ASP A 269 16.61 14.78 3.74
CA ASP A 269 17.76 14.40 2.92
C ASP A 269 18.30 13.03 3.31
N ARG A 270 18.38 12.73 4.64
CA ARG A 270 18.68 11.38 5.13
C ARG A 270 17.68 10.35 4.63
N MET A 271 16.38 10.58 4.83
CA MET A 271 15.32 9.67 4.37
C MET A 271 15.43 9.35 2.87
N ARG A 272 15.66 10.38 2.03
CA ARG A 272 15.85 10.19 0.58
C ARG A 272 17.09 9.37 0.26
N ALA A 273 18.19 9.58 0.98
CA ALA A 273 19.42 8.81 0.82
C ALA A 273 19.22 7.34 1.21
N ASP A 274 18.56 7.08 2.35
CA ASP A 274 18.32 5.74 2.87
C ASP A 274 17.36 4.94 1.97
N ILE A 275 16.29 5.57 1.44
CA ILE A 275 15.40 4.93 0.47
C ILE A 275 16.14 4.55 -0.81
N ARG A 276 16.92 5.48 -1.38
CA ARG A 276 17.71 5.20 -2.60
C ARG A 276 18.73 4.09 -2.40
N ALA A 277 19.31 4.01 -1.19
CA ALA A 277 20.23 2.96 -0.80
C ALA A 277 19.55 1.66 -0.34
N ARG A 278 18.19 1.60 -0.33
CA ARG A 278 17.39 0.49 0.20
C ARG A 278 17.78 0.09 1.64
N ARG A 279 18.09 1.08 2.47
CA ARG A 279 18.52 0.89 3.87
C ARG A 279 17.58 1.54 4.87
N ILE A 280 16.41 2.03 4.42
CA ILE A 280 15.43 2.65 5.32
C ILE A 280 14.87 1.60 6.28
N PRO A 281 14.90 1.84 7.61
CA PRO A 281 14.33 0.92 8.57
C PRO A 281 12.81 0.77 8.37
N PRO A 282 12.25 -0.45 8.52
CA PRO A 282 10.82 -0.69 8.37
C PRO A 282 9.92 0.16 9.28
N GLU A 283 10.40 0.51 10.47
CA GLU A 283 9.69 1.40 11.41
C GLU A 283 9.56 2.84 10.89
N GLU A 284 10.44 3.29 10.01
CA GLU A 284 10.35 4.61 9.36
C GLU A 284 9.37 4.64 8.18
N LEU A 285 8.84 3.49 7.77
CA LEU A 285 7.81 3.38 6.72
C LEU A 285 6.40 3.21 7.29
N ARG A 286 6.20 3.35 8.61
CA ARG A 286 4.92 3.10 9.28
C ARG A 286 4.57 4.21 10.26
N GLY A 287 3.27 4.31 10.56
CA GLY A 287 2.78 5.14 11.65
C GLY A 287 2.75 6.63 11.33
N ASN A 288 2.65 6.99 10.05
CA ASN A 288 2.30 8.36 9.64
C ASN A 288 0.87 8.68 10.11
N THR A 289 0.63 9.93 10.43
CA THR A 289 -0.68 10.41 10.89
C THR A 289 -1.44 11.17 9.82
N ILE A 290 -0.70 11.77 8.89
CA ILE A 290 -1.16 12.41 7.66
C ILE A 290 -0.07 12.27 6.60
N THR A 291 -0.41 12.45 5.32
CA THR A 291 0.56 12.30 4.22
C THR A 291 0.67 13.57 3.39
N LEU A 292 1.88 13.87 2.89
CA LEU A 292 2.16 14.90 1.90
C LEU A 292 2.69 14.26 0.62
N SER A 293 2.05 14.56 -0.50
CA SER A 293 2.50 14.17 -1.84
C SER A 293 2.83 15.41 -2.67
N ASN A 294 4.12 15.66 -2.91
CA ASN A 294 4.57 16.77 -3.76
C ASN A 294 4.87 16.27 -5.18
N PHE A 295 3.82 16.03 -5.96
CA PHE A 295 3.92 15.56 -7.35
C PHE A 295 4.23 16.71 -8.34
N GLY A 296 4.06 17.95 -7.92
CA GLY A 296 4.32 19.13 -8.74
C GLY A 296 5.78 19.29 -9.16
N MET A 297 6.70 18.59 -8.49
CA MET A 297 8.11 18.50 -8.90
C MET A 297 8.28 17.80 -10.26
N ILE A 298 7.36 16.95 -10.65
CA ILE A 298 7.36 16.20 -11.92
C ILE A 298 6.42 16.88 -12.92
N ALA A 299 5.12 16.85 -12.63
CA ALA A 299 4.07 17.43 -13.45
C ALA A 299 2.73 17.44 -12.71
N GLY A 300 1.72 18.04 -13.32
CA GLY A 300 0.34 18.05 -12.80
C GLY A 300 0.01 19.31 -12.01
N LYS A 301 -1.22 19.79 -12.18
CA LYS A 301 -1.75 20.95 -11.46
C LYS A 301 -2.53 20.47 -10.24
N TYR A 302 -3.45 19.56 -10.41
CA TYR A 302 -4.26 18.99 -9.35
C TYR A 302 -4.25 17.46 -9.42
N ALA A 303 -4.53 16.82 -8.31
CA ALA A 303 -4.68 15.36 -8.22
C ALA A 303 -5.74 15.00 -7.18
N ALA A 304 -6.23 13.77 -7.23
CA ALA A 304 -6.98 13.14 -6.15
C ALA A 304 -6.12 11.99 -5.58
N PRO A 305 -5.14 12.28 -4.70
CA PRO A 305 -4.27 11.25 -4.17
C PRO A 305 -5.03 10.28 -3.28
N VAL A 306 -4.58 9.03 -3.24
CA VAL A 306 -5.25 7.96 -2.50
C VAL A 306 -4.93 8.07 -1.01
N VAL A 307 -5.96 8.09 -0.17
CA VAL A 307 -5.83 7.99 1.30
C VAL A 307 -5.63 6.53 1.67
N VAL A 308 -4.56 6.22 2.38
CA VAL A 308 -4.26 4.84 2.81
C VAL A 308 -4.60 4.67 4.29
N PRO A 309 -5.54 3.78 4.65
CA PRO A 309 -5.84 3.51 6.05
C PRO A 309 -4.60 3.08 6.86
N PRO A 310 -4.49 3.45 8.15
CA PRO A 310 -5.52 4.06 9.00
C PRO A 310 -5.60 5.60 8.93
N THR A 311 -4.77 6.28 8.11
CA THR A 311 -4.83 7.75 7.98
C THR A 311 -6.11 8.18 7.29
N VAL A 312 -6.57 9.40 7.57
CA VAL A 312 -7.82 9.92 7.02
C VAL A 312 -7.62 11.04 6.01
N ALA A 313 -6.39 11.51 5.80
CA ALA A 313 -6.12 12.61 4.88
C ALA A 313 -4.73 12.55 4.24
N ILE A 314 -4.67 13.08 3.02
CA ILE A 314 -3.45 13.31 2.25
C ILE A 314 -3.52 14.66 1.55
N LEU A 315 -2.48 15.48 1.72
CA LEU A 315 -2.32 16.74 1.01
C LEU A 315 -1.43 16.53 -0.23
N GLY A 316 -1.95 16.89 -1.38
CA GLY A 316 -1.22 16.92 -2.65
C GLY A 316 -0.80 18.35 -2.99
N ALA A 317 0.46 18.54 -3.39
CA ALA A 317 0.97 19.81 -3.92
C ALA A 317 1.30 19.65 -5.41
N GLY A 318 0.67 20.48 -6.25
CA GLY A 318 0.85 20.49 -7.67
C GLY A 318 2.02 21.39 -8.12
N ARG A 319 2.21 21.49 -9.45
CA ARG A 319 3.28 22.28 -10.04
C ARG A 319 3.02 23.77 -9.88
N ILE A 320 3.99 24.47 -9.27
CA ILE A 320 4.00 25.93 -9.22
C ILE A 320 4.01 26.46 -10.65
N HIS A 321 3.13 27.42 -10.93
CA HIS A 321 3.00 28.05 -12.23
C HIS A 321 2.65 29.54 -12.09
N GLU A 322 2.88 30.29 -13.14
CA GLU A 322 2.42 31.68 -13.24
C GLU A 322 0.97 31.72 -13.70
N GLN A 323 0.18 32.59 -13.08
CA GLN A 323 -1.22 32.80 -13.39
C GLN A 323 -1.57 34.30 -13.29
N VAL A 324 -2.44 34.76 -14.16
CA VAL A 324 -3.00 36.11 -14.04
C VAL A 324 -4.06 36.12 -12.95
N VAL A 325 -3.86 36.93 -11.96
CA VAL A 325 -4.79 37.15 -10.83
C VAL A 325 -5.21 38.61 -10.72
N ALA A 326 -6.33 38.88 -10.05
CA ALA A 326 -6.73 40.24 -9.70
C ALA A 326 -6.06 40.67 -8.39
N ALA A 327 -4.94 41.40 -8.48
CA ALA A 327 -4.26 41.97 -7.34
C ALA A 327 -4.68 43.46 -7.19
N ALA A 328 -5.33 43.81 -6.08
CA ALA A 328 -5.86 45.13 -5.83
C ALA A 328 -6.74 45.69 -6.98
N GLY A 329 -7.49 44.82 -7.65
CA GLY A 329 -8.36 45.18 -8.77
C GLY A 329 -7.66 45.32 -10.13
N ILE A 330 -6.38 45.05 -10.23
CA ILE A 330 -5.56 45.10 -11.47
C ILE A 330 -5.06 43.69 -11.81
N PRO A 331 -5.06 43.30 -13.11
CA PRO A 331 -4.45 42.05 -13.53
C PRO A 331 -2.95 42.05 -13.22
N ALA A 332 -2.48 41.03 -12.51
CA ALA A 332 -1.07 40.83 -12.20
C ALA A 332 -0.69 39.37 -12.40
N VAL A 333 0.58 39.06 -12.69
CA VAL A 333 1.08 37.72 -12.84
C VAL A 333 1.68 37.27 -11.50
N HIS A 334 1.06 36.27 -10.87
CA HIS A 334 1.52 35.74 -9.60
C HIS A 334 1.94 34.28 -9.75
N ARG A 335 2.81 33.83 -8.83
CA ARG A 335 3.16 32.41 -8.67
C ARG A 335 2.12 31.72 -7.82
N ILE A 336 1.51 30.69 -8.38
CA ILE A 336 0.43 29.94 -7.75
C ILE A 336 0.89 28.51 -7.47
N LEU A 337 0.60 28.02 -6.27
CA LEU A 337 0.81 26.66 -5.82
C LEU A 337 -0.55 25.97 -5.66
N PRO A 338 -0.92 25.06 -6.59
CA PRO A 338 -2.15 24.29 -6.47
C PRO A 338 -2.07 23.26 -5.36
N LEU A 339 -3.13 23.14 -4.58
CA LEU A 339 -3.26 22.16 -3.51
C LEU A 339 -4.50 21.28 -3.74
N SER A 340 -4.39 20.01 -3.37
CA SER A 340 -5.48 19.05 -3.40
C SER A 340 -5.48 18.28 -2.09
N LEU A 341 -6.54 18.37 -1.32
CA LEU A 341 -6.71 17.63 -0.06
C LEU A 341 -7.73 16.54 -0.27
N THR A 342 -7.29 15.27 -0.25
CA THR A 342 -8.19 14.12 -0.25
C THR A 342 -8.34 13.59 1.17
N PHE A 343 -9.56 13.22 1.55
CA PHE A 343 -9.89 12.79 2.89
C PHE A 343 -10.96 11.68 2.89
N ASP A 344 -11.04 10.93 3.98
CA ASP A 344 -12.07 9.92 4.20
C ASP A 344 -13.36 10.57 4.73
N HIS A 345 -14.36 10.66 3.87
CA HIS A 345 -15.63 11.33 4.18
C HIS A 345 -16.50 10.57 5.21
N ARG A 346 -16.10 9.37 5.60
CA ARG A 346 -16.72 8.67 6.73
C ARG A 346 -16.38 9.29 8.07
N VAL A 347 -15.27 10.06 8.16
CA VAL A 347 -14.68 10.58 9.40
C VAL A 347 -14.54 12.08 9.38
N VAL A 348 -14.25 12.65 8.22
CA VAL A 348 -14.00 14.08 8.00
C VAL A 348 -15.11 14.65 7.14
N THR A 349 -15.70 15.77 7.57
CA THR A 349 -16.69 16.51 6.79
C THR A 349 -16.03 17.43 5.76
N GLY A 350 -16.76 17.80 4.71
CA GLY A 350 -16.27 18.77 3.72
C GLY A 350 -15.93 20.13 4.35
N GLY A 351 -16.66 20.56 5.40
CA GLY A 351 -16.37 21.79 6.13
C GLY A 351 -15.06 21.74 6.90
N GLU A 352 -14.74 20.62 7.58
CA GLU A 352 -13.45 20.42 8.26
C GLU A 352 -12.30 20.42 7.23
N ALA A 353 -12.46 19.71 6.11
CA ALA A 353 -11.48 19.68 5.05
C ALA A 353 -11.23 21.07 4.44
N ALA A 354 -12.29 21.85 4.20
CA ALA A 354 -12.18 23.20 3.66
C ALA A 354 -11.47 24.16 4.64
N ARG A 355 -11.77 24.10 5.96
CA ARG A 355 -11.06 24.91 6.97
C ARG A 355 -9.61 24.52 7.12
N PHE A 356 -9.28 23.22 7.08
CA PHE A 356 -7.90 22.75 7.05
C PHE A 356 -7.14 23.34 5.86
N LEU A 357 -7.72 23.24 4.65
CA LEU A 357 -7.10 23.73 3.43
C LEU A 357 -6.94 25.25 3.47
N ALA A 358 -7.94 25.98 3.94
CA ALA A 358 -7.87 27.42 4.10
C ALA A 358 -6.77 27.86 5.09
N ALA A 359 -6.62 27.18 6.23
CA ALA A 359 -5.53 27.45 7.18
C ALA A 359 -4.16 27.15 6.60
N THR A 360 -4.05 26.05 5.83
CA THR A 360 -2.82 25.69 5.09
C THR A 360 -2.46 26.76 4.07
N ILE A 361 -3.42 27.24 3.29
CA ILE A 361 -3.23 28.31 2.29
C ILE A 361 -2.85 29.62 2.96
N ALA A 362 -3.53 29.99 4.03
CA ALA A 362 -3.22 31.21 4.77
C ALA A 362 -1.76 31.23 5.28
N ASP A 363 -1.24 30.08 5.79
CA ASP A 363 0.17 29.98 6.17
C ASP A 363 1.10 30.09 4.94
N LEU A 364 0.78 29.44 3.82
CA LEU A 364 1.58 29.51 2.60
C LEU A 364 1.65 30.93 2.00
N GLN A 365 0.59 31.72 2.12
CA GLN A 365 0.54 33.10 1.62
C GLN A 365 1.39 34.06 2.46
N MET A 366 1.76 33.70 3.68
CA MET A 366 2.71 34.49 4.47
C MET A 366 4.12 34.36 3.88
N ALA A 367 4.85 35.51 3.85
CA ALA A 367 6.21 35.57 3.30
C ALA A 367 7.26 34.88 4.21
#